data_8a15ed03f0eb7bd0998c8a67cdafdb81
#
_entry.id   8a15ed03f0eb7bd0998c8a67cdafdb81
#
_cell.length_a   1.000
_cell.length_b   1.000
_cell.length_c   1.000
_cell.angle_alpha   90.00
_cell.angle_beta   90.00
_cell.angle_gamma   90.00
#
_symmetry.space_group_name_H-M   'P 1'
#
loop_
_entity.id
_entity.type
_entity.pdbx_description
1 polymer ?
#
loop_
_entity_poly.entity_id
_entity_poly.type
_entity_poly.pdbx_seq_one_letter_code
_entity_poly.pdbx_strand_id
1 'polypeptide(L)'
;MTGKLHLRPIQFVDTPVGRDGEVARLAGGMAWFAAYEVSKGGKRRTVPIAEFEALAARDERAARLHAAITSARPALTLGDRTLRFDQPLVAGILNVTPDSFSDGGKLQEDPAAAAAAGVDMAVKGAALIDVGGESTRPKAPLVWEGDEIKRVVPVIERLVKSGTLVSTDTRKAAVMEAALAAGAAIVNDVSALYWDDRSTEIVVRAGCPVVLMHSPDPKKGPHGGDGYGDVLIEVFDWLEARIAAVVAAGVDPAKIIVDPGIGFGKSLQDNLALLNGLTLLHGLGCPIMLGASRKRMIGALSNEAPVDARLGGSIALAMKGIEAGVQLLRVHDVAETVQAIRVWRGLKDAALTLSFERASL
;
A
#
# COMPACT_ATOMS: atom_id res chain seq x y z
N MET A 1 -9.27 22.71 -22.80
CA MET A 1 -9.38 21.60 -21.82
C MET A 1 -8.62 22.00 -20.57
N THR A 2 -9.31 22.34 -19.51
CA THR A 2 -8.70 22.60 -18.19
C THR A 2 -8.43 21.27 -17.52
N GLY A 3 -7.24 20.69 -17.75
CA GLY A 3 -6.85 19.42 -17.10
C GLY A 3 -6.82 19.56 -15.58
N LYS A 4 -7.08 18.46 -14.85
CA LYS A 4 -6.93 18.41 -13.40
C LYS A 4 -5.50 18.78 -12.99
N LEU A 5 -5.35 19.46 -11.86
CA LEU A 5 -4.06 19.76 -11.25
C LEU A 5 -3.65 18.57 -10.36
N HIS A 6 -2.37 18.18 -10.44
CA HIS A 6 -1.76 17.17 -9.56
C HIS A 6 -0.51 17.74 -8.94
N LEU A 7 -0.21 17.33 -7.70
CA LEU A 7 0.97 17.70 -6.92
C LEU A 7 1.77 16.46 -6.57
N ARG A 8 3.02 16.41 -7.01
CA ARG A 8 3.94 15.34 -6.63
C ARG A 8 5.06 15.92 -5.77
N PRO A 9 5.20 15.55 -4.48
CA PRO A 9 6.34 15.90 -3.65
C PRO A 9 7.65 15.44 -4.26
N ILE A 10 8.62 16.33 -4.33
CA ILE A 10 9.97 16.10 -4.87
C ILE A 10 11.01 16.86 -4.04
N GLN A 11 12.30 16.64 -4.30
CA GLN A 11 13.41 17.28 -3.59
C GLN A 11 13.37 16.98 -2.09
N PHE A 12 13.42 15.70 -1.76
CA PHE A 12 13.48 15.23 -0.38
C PHE A 12 14.76 15.68 0.29
N VAL A 13 14.66 16.01 1.59
CA VAL A 13 15.77 16.46 2.42
C VAL A 13 15.98 15.50 3.59
N ASP A 14 17.21 15.40 4.06
CA ASP A 14 17.53 14.51 5.18
C ASP A 14 17.07 15.09 6.51
N THR A 15 17.09 16.41 6.66
CA THR A 15 16.66 17.10 7.88
C THR A 15 15.87 18.38 7.54
N PRO A 16 14.79 18.71 8.28
CA PRO A 16 14.08 19.97 8.17
C PRO A 16 14.73 21.09 9.01
N VAL A 17 15.72 20.78 9.86
CA VAL A 17 16.29 21.73 10.82
C VAL A 17 16.90 22.95 10.10
N GLY A 18 16.50 24.15 10.50
CA GLY A 18 16.95 25.43 9.93
C GLY A 18 16.34 25.73 8.55
N ARG A 19 15.26 25.04 8.16
CA ARG A 19 14.58 25.21 6.86
C ARG A 19 13.09 25.53 7.01
N ASP A 20 12.76 26.33 8.03
CA ASP A 20 11.37 26.73 8.30
C ASP A 20 10.77 27.49 7.11
N GLY A 21 9.59 27.07 6.67
CA GLY A 21 8.92 27.60 5.48
C GLY A 21 9.48 27.13 4.12
N GLU A 22 10.62 26.44 4.09
CA GLU A 22 11.24 25.91 2.85
C GLU A 22 10.89 24.44 2.60
N VAL A 23 10.45 23.70 3.62
CA VAL A 23 10.15 22.28 3.54
C VAL A 23 8.80 21.97 4.16
N ALA A 24 8.16 20.92 3.69
CA ALA A 24 6.93 20.38 4.25
C ALA A 24 7.10 18.91 4.63
N ARG A 25 6.42 18.49 5.70
CA ARG A 25 6.44 17.11 6.18
C ARG A 25 5.48 16.25 5.35
N LEU A 26 5.95 15.10 4.89
CA LEU A 26 5.15 14.17 4.10
C LEU A 26 4.30 13.28 5.00
N ALA A 27 2.96 13.37 4.88
CA ALA A 27 1.98 12.46 5.50
C ALA A 27 2.14 12.27 7.03
N GLY A 28 2.75 13.26 7.72
CA GLY A 28 3.07 13.13 9.14
C GLY A 28 4.17 12.09 9.46
N GLY A 29 4.83 11.55 8.44
CA GLY A 29 5.88 10.54 8.55
C GLY A 29 7.28 11.12 8.80
N MET A 30 8.32 10.36 8.42
CA MET A 30 9.72 10.67 8.66
C MET A 30 10.42 11.29 7.43
N ALA A 31 9.68 11.80 6.47
CA ALA A 31 10.22 12.41 5.25
C ALA A 31 9.78 13.86 5.11
N TRP A 32 10.68 14.72 4.63
CA TRP A 32 10.43 16.12 4.31
C TRP A 32 10.84 16.41 2.88
N PHE A 33 10.12 17.31 2.22
CA PHE A 33 10.35 17.68 0.84
C PHE A 33 10.32 19.21 0.66
N ALA A 34 11.07 19.72 -0.33
CA ALA A 34 11.27 21.15 -0.54
C ALA A 34 10.49 21.72 -1.74
N ALA A 35 9.90 20.86 -2.60
CA ALA A 35 9.19 21.33 -3.77
C ALA A 35 8.10 20.35 -4.22
N TYR A 36 7.16 20.88 -5.01
CA TYR A 36 6.21 20.09 -5.80
C TYR A 36 6.58 20.08 -7.29
N GLU A 37 6.47 18.94 -7.93
CA GLU A 37 6.17 18.90 -9.35
C GLU A 37 4.66 19.12 -9.52
N VAL A 38 4.29 20.24 -10.12
CA VAL A 38 2.90 20.60 -10.42
C VAL A 38 2.60 20.19 -11.85
N SER A 39 1.62 19.30 -12.04
CA SER A 39 1.15 18.86 -13.35
C SER A 39 -0.28 19.37 -13.60
N LYS A 40 -0.54 19.99 -14.76
CA LYS A 40 -1.87 20.45 -15.19
C LYS A 40 -1.93 20.52 -16.71
N GLY A 41 -2.90 19.83 -17.34
CA GLY A 41 -3.10 19.85 -18.78
C GLY A 41 -1.87 19.42 -19.60
N GLY A 42 -1.15 18.40 -19.16
CA GLY A 42 0.08 17.87 -19.80
C GLY A 42 1.34 18.72 -19.58
N LYS A 43 1.24 19.89 -18.94
CA LYS A 43 2.39 20.72 -18.57
C LYS A 43 2.86 20.39 -17.16
N ARG A 44 4.19 20.37 -16.95
CA ARG A 44 4.81 20.14 -15.65
C ARG A 44 5.73 21.31 -15.30
N ARG A 45 5.75 21.71 -14.03
CA ARG A 45 6.68 22.71 -13.50
C ARG A 45 7.01 22.39 -12.04
N THR A 46 8.19 22.79 -11.60
CA THR A 46 8.58 22.72 -10.18
C THR A 46 8.13 24.02 -9.48
N VAL A 47 7.56 23.86 -8.28
CA VAL A 47 7.18 24.97 -7.39
C VAL A 47 7.79 24.67 -6.01
N PRO A 48 8.72 25.51 -5.51
CA PRO A 48 9.26 25.37 -4.15
C PRO A 48 8.15 25.50 -3.10
N ILE A 49 8.33 24.86 -1.94
CA ILE A 49 7.40 24.99 -0.80
C ILE A 49 7.24 26.45 -0.39
N ALA A 50 8.34 27.20 -0.32
CA ALA A 50 8.32 28.62 0.01
C ALA A 50 7.42 29.50 -0.91
N GLU A 51 7.17 29.05 -2.14
CA GLU A 51 6.34 29.75 -3.12
C GLU A 51 4.92 29.15 -3.25
N PHE A 52 4.66 28.04 -2.54
CA PHE A 52 3.44 27.25 -2.76
C PHE A 52 2.16 27.98 -2.32
N GLU A 53 2.22 28.84 -1.29
CA GLU A 53 1.06 29.58 -0.80
C GLU A 53 0.40 30.43 -1.90
N ALA A 54 1.21 31.04 -2.79
CA ALA A 54 0.69 31.82 -3.92
C ALA A 54 -0.08 30.96 -4.95
N LEU A 55 0.27 29.68 -5.08
CA LEU A 55 -0.47 28.72 -5.90
C LEU A 55 -1.76 28.28 -5.20
N ALA A 56 -1.69 27.94 -3.91
CA ALA A 56 -2.82 27.48 -3.10
C ALA A 56 -3.92 28.56 -3.00
N ALA A 57 -3.53 29.83 -2.91
CA ALA A 57 -4.47 30.95 -2.86
C ALA A 57 -5.28 31.12 -4.17
N ARG A 58 -4.82 30.55 -5.30
CA ARG A 58 -5.42 30.70 -6.63
C ARG A 58 -6.08 29.42 -7.16
N ASP A 59 -5.83 28.28 -6.52
CA ASP A 59 -6.32 26.97 -6.97
C ASP A 59 -6.70 26.12 -5.76
N GLU A 60 -8.01 26.03 -5.50
CA GLU A 60 -8.54 25.26 -4.36
C GLU A 60 -8.13 23.78 -4.39
N ARG A 61 -7.96 23.20 -5.60
CA ARG A 61 -7.47 21.83 -5.70
C ARG A 61 -6.02 21.72 -5.23
N ALA A 62 -5.19 22.71 -5.53
CA ALA A 62 -3.81 22.75 -5.03
C ALA A 62 -3.78 22.81 -3.49
N ALA A 63 -4.62 23.65 -2.88
CA ALA A 63 -4.74 23.74 -1.43
C ALA A 63 -5.20 22.42 -0.80
N ARG A 64 -6.25 21.77 -1.36
CA ARG A 64 -6.73 20.48 -0.87
C ARG A 64 -5.67 19.36 -0.99
N LEU A 65 -5.00 19.27 -2.14
CA LEU A 65 -3.94 18.27 -2.34
C LEU A 65 -2.77 18.50 -1.38
N HIS A 66 -2.37 19.74 -1.15
CA HIS A 66 -1.33 20.07 -0.16
C HIS A 66 -1.72 19.60 1.24
N ALA A 67 -2.93 19.94 1.69
CA ALA A 67 -3.45 19.48 2.97
C ALA A 67 -3.46 17.95 3.07
N ALA A 68 -3.91 17.24 2.01
CA ALA A 68 -3.91 15.79 1.95
C ALA A 68 -2.49 15.21 2.01
N ILE A 69 -1.52 15.80 1.31
CA ILE A 69 -0.12 15.37 1.26
C ILE A 69 0.57 15.54 2.62
N THR A 70 0.32 16.65 3.32
CA THR A 70 1.06 17.02 4.53
C THR A 70 0.41 16.51 5.83
N SER A 71 -0.91 16.27 5.83
CA SER A 71 -1.64 15.77 7.01
C SER A 71 -1.18 14.37 7.42
N ALA A 72 -1.04 14.17 8.73
CA ALA A 72 -0.78 12.85 9.29
C ALA A 72 -1.91 11.86 8.92
N ARG A 73 -1.55 10.64 8.64
CA ARG A 73 -2.53 9.59 8.35
C ARG A 73 -3.26 9.18 9.63
N PRO A 74 -4.59 9.03 9.59
CA PRO A 74 -5.35 8.57 10.75
C PRO A 74 -4.88 7.18 11.18
N ALA A 75 -4.73 6.98 12.49
CA ALA A 75 -4.44 5.65 13.02
C ALA A 75 -5.69 4.77 12.95
N LEU A 76 -5.51 3.48 12.71
CA LEU A 76 -6.60 2.50 12.70
C LEU A 76 -6.67 1.79 14.06
N THR A 77 -7.77 1.99 14.80
CA THR A 77 -8.07 1.24 16.01
C THR A 77 -8.82 -0.03 15.65
N LEU A 78 -8.24 -1.19 15.96
CA LEU A 78 -8.69 -2.53 15.57
C LEU A 78 -8.75 -3.41 16.82
N GLY A 79 -9.89 -3.41 17.50
CA GLY A 79 -10.04 -4.00 18.82
C GLY A 79 -9.15 -3.29 19.85
N ASP A 80 -8.27 -4.04 20.48
CA ASP A 80 -7.26 -3.55 21.46
C ASP A 80 -5.95 -3.06 20.82
N ARG A 81 -5.84 -3.14 19.50
CA ARG A 81 -4.64 -2.74 18.75
C ARG A 81 -4.85 -1.46 17.95
N THR A 82 -3.75 -0.71 17.78
CA THR A 82 -3.73 0.50 16.96
C THR A 82 -2.59 0.42 15.95
N LEU A 83 -2.93 0.49 14.66
CA LEU A 83 -1.95 0.70 13.59
C LEU A 83 -1.73 2.19 13.39
N ARG A 84 -0.49 2.64 13.59
CA ARG A 84 -0.06 4.03 13.39
C ARG A 84 0.77 4.10 12.12
N PHE A 85 0.51 5.13 11.30
CA PHE A 85 1.15 5.31 10.00
C PHE A 85 2.23 6.39 9.98
N ASP A 86 2.72 6.79 11.14
CA ASP A 86 3.86 7.70 11.31
C ASP A 86 5.21 7.02 10.98
N GLN A 87 5.23 5.69 10.92
CA GLN A 87 6.38 4.86 10.53
C GLN A 87 5.94 3.77 9.55
N PRO A 88 6.88 3.25 8.72
CA PRO A 88 6.57 2.12 7.84
C PRO A 88 6.21 0.87 8.62
N LEU A 89 5.13 0.22 8.23
CA LEU A 89 4.65 -1.06 8.76
C LEU A 89 4.84 -2.17 7.72
N VAL A 90 4.91 -3.42 8.20
CA VAL A 90 5.01 -4.61 7.36
C VAL A 90 3.76 -5.45 7.49
N ALA A 91 3.13 -5.78 6.35
CA ALA A 91 2.11 -6.82 6.21
C ALA A 91 2.76 -8.08 5.65
N GLY A 92 2.73 -9.16 6.41
CA GLY A 92 3.25 -10.47 5.97
C GLY A 92 2.26 -11.18 5.05
N ILE A 93 2.69 -11.61 3.87
CA ILE A 93 1.85 -12.36 2.92
C ILE A 93 1.77 -13.82 3.34
N LEU A 94 0.55 -14.30 3.61
CA LEU A 94 0.28 -15.71 3.88
C LEU A 94 -0.71 -16.28 2.85
N ASN A 95 -0.19 -16.88 1.79
CA ASN A 95 -1.00 -17.50 0.75
C ASN A 95 -1.33 -18.96 1.11
N VAL A 96 -2.63 -19.26 1.26
CA VAL A 96 -3.18 -20.59 1.53
C VAL A 96 -3.70 -21.20 0.22
N THR A 97 -2.84 -21.22 -0.81
CA THR A 97 -3.18 -21.70 -2.15
C THR A 97 -2.38 -22.94 -2.52
N PRO A 98 -2.92 -23.88 -3.37
CA PRO A 98 -2.21 -25.08 -3.81
C PRO A 98 -0.86 -24.80 -4.46
N ASP A 99 -0.76 -23.65 -5.14
CA ASP A 99 0.38 -23.23 -5.93
C ASP A 99 1.31 -22.25 -5.21
N SER A 100 1.33 -22.21 -3.86
CA SER A 100 2.21 -21.32 -3.12
C SER A 100 3.67 -21.76 -3.30
N PHE A 101 4.37 -21.11 -4.24
CA PHE A 101 5.77 -21.40 -4.60
C PHE A 101 6.76 -21.18 -3.45
N SER A 102 6.39 -20.40 -2.44
CA SER A 102 7.26 -20.10 -1.29
C SER A 102 7.44 -21.29 -0.34
N ASP A 103 6.45 -22.20 -0.29
CA ASP A 103 6.40 -23.27 0.73
C ASP A 103 6.06 -24.65 0.16
N GLY A 104 6.11 -24.83 -1.18
CA GLY A 104 5.86 -26.12 -1.84
C GLY A 104 4.44 -26.68 -1.66
N GLY A 105 3.43 -25.80 -1.42
CA GLY A 105 2.03 -26.21 -1.29
C GLY A 105 1.63 -26.83 0.05
N LYS A 106 2.59 -27.01 0.99
CA LYS A 106 2.37 -27.70 2.27
C LYS A 106 1.42 -26.98 3.22
N LEU A 107 1.32 -25.66 3.13
CA LEU A 107 0.49 -24.86 4.06
C LEU A 107 -1.02 -24.92 3.74
N GLN A 108 -1.40 -25.37 2.56
CA GLN A 108 -2.82 -25.47 2.19
C GLN A 108 -3.54 -26.61 2.91
N GLU A 109 -2.86 -27.73 3.14
CA GLU A 109 -3.46 -28.95 3.72
C GLU A 109 -3.48 -28.94 5.25
N ASP A 110 -2.69 -28.04 5.87
CA ASP A 110 -2.60 -27.89 7.33
C ASP A 110 -2.81 -26.44 7.79
N PRO A 111 -4.04 -26.07 8.17
CA PRO A 111 -4.32 -24.75 8.72
C PRO A 111 -3.53 -24.39 9.98
N ALA A 112 -3.07 -25.41 10.76
CA ALA A 112 -2.26 -25.14 11.93
C ALA A 112 -0.83 -24.76 11.55
N ALA A 113 -0.24 -25.42 10.55
CA ALA A 113 1.07 -25.06 10.01
C ALA A 113 1.04 -23.68 9.36
N ALA A 114 -0.02 -23.36 8.59
CA ALA A 114 -0.20 -22.04 7.99
C ALA A 114 -0.31 -20.93 9.06
N ALA A 115 -1.10 -21.16 10.11
CA ALA A 115 -1.22 -20.21 11.20
C ALA A 115 0.10 -20.05 11.97
N ALA A 116 0.85 -21.15 12.21
CA ALA A 116 2.16 -21.09 12.85
C ALA A 116 3.15 -20.23 12.03
N ALA A 117 3.15 -20.36 10.70
CA ALA A 117 3.96 -19.50 9.81
C ALA A 117 3.56 -18.04 9.93
N GLY A 118 2.26 -17.72 10.00
CA GLY A 118 1.78 -16.35 10.20
C GLY A 118 2.18 -15.80 11.57
N VAL A 119 2.11 -16.60 12.65
CA VAL A 119 2.59 -16.18 13.97
C VAL A 119 4.10 -15.92 13.95
N ASP A 120 4.90 -16.77 13.27
CA ASP A 120 6.34 -16.54 13.10
C ASP A 120 6.64 -15.22 12.38
N MET A 121 5.87 -14.88 11.33
CA MET A 121 5.96 -13.57 10.68
C MET A 121 5.64 -12.41 11.64
N ALA A 122 4.62 -12.56 12.50
CA ALA A 122 4.28 -11.54 13.49
C ALA A 122 5.40 -11.38 14.53
N VAL A 123 6.00 -12.47 15.02
CA VAL A 123 7.17 -12.45 15.91
C VAL A 123 8.37 -11.78 15.25
N LYS A 124 8.56 -11.97 13.95
CA LYS A 124 9.60 -11.31 13.15
C LYS A 124 9.33 -9.83 12.88
N GLY A 125 8.17 -9.31 13.27
CA GLY A 125 7.84 -7.89 13.25
C GLY A 125 6.82 -7.47 12.20
N ALA A 126 6.07 -8.40 11.62
CA ALA A 126 4.90 -8.04 10.83
C ALA A 126 3.83 -7.39 11.73
N ALA A 127 3.31 -6.23 11.34
CA ALA A 127 2.24 -5.53 12.05
C ALA A 127 0.88 -6.22 11.86
N LEU A 128 0.71 -6.90 10.73
CA LEU A 128 -0.45 -7.72 10.40
C LEU A 128 -0.06 -8.84 9.43
N ILE A 129 -0.89 -9.88 9.36
CA ILE A 129 -0.76 -10.98 8.40
C ILE A 129 -1.90 -10.89 7.40
N ASP A 130 -1.57 -10.88 6.11
CA ASP A 130 -2.50 -10.79 5.00
C ASP A 130 -2.75 -12.17 4.41
N VAL A 131 -3.94 -12.73 4.70
CA VAL A 131 -4.31 -14.12 4.40
C VAL A 131 -5.11 -14.18 3.10
N GLY A 132 -4.59 -14.89 2.09
CA GLY A 132 -5.24 -15.07 0.79
C GLY A 132 -5.45 -16.53 0.43
N GLY A 133 -6.66 -16.89 -0.04
CA GLY A 133 -7.05 -18.24 -0.45
C GLY A 133 -7.17 -18.45 -1.96
N GLU A 134 -7.06 -17.37 -2.75
CA GLU A 134 -7.06 -17.38 -4.22
C GLU A 134 -5.78 -16.74 -4.75
N SER A 135 -5.16 -17.34 -5.76
CA SER A 135 -4.02 -16.74 -6.45
C SER A 135 -4.49 -15.66 -7.42
N THR A 136 -3.99 -14.44 -7.24
CA THR A 136 -4.24 -13.30 -8.15
C THR A 136 -3.22 -13.20 -9.29
N ARG A 137 -2.40 -14.25 -9.53
CA ARG A 137 -1.43 -14.30 -10.65
C ARG A 137 -2.14 -14.33 -11.99
N PRO A 138 -1.50 -13.83 -13.08
CA PRO A 138 -2.05 -13.97 -14.43
C PRO A 138 -2.36 -15.42 -14.75
N LYS A 139 -3.58 -15.68 -15.29
CA LYS A 139 -4.06 -17.01 -15.68
C LYS A 139 -4.26 -18.01 -14.52
N ALA A 140 -4.21 -17.58 -13.26
CA ALA A 140 -4.61 -18.45 -12.17
C ALA A 140 -6.10 -18.83 -12.31
N PRO A 141 -6.46 -20.10 -12.06
CA PRO A 141 -7.86 -20.51 -12.09
C PRO A 141 -8.67 -19.79 -11.02
N LEU A 142 -9.91 -19.45 -11.35
CA LEU A 142 -10.87 -18.93 -10.37
C LEU A 142 -11.18 -20.02 -9.36
N VAL A 143 -11.12 -19.65 -8.08
CA VAL A 143 -11.51 -20.55 -6.97
C VAL A 143 -12.96 -20.26 -6.61
N TRP A 144 -13.75 -21.31 -6.41
CA TRP A 144 -15.10 -21.15 -5.90
C TRP A 144 -15.06 -20.59 -4.46
N GLU A 145 -15.96 -19.65 -4.14
CA GLU A 145 -15.96 -18.94 -2.86
C GLU A 145 -16.01 -19.88 -1.64
N GLY A 146 -16.79 -20.99 -1.73
CA GLY A 146 -16.85 -21.97 -0.66
C GLY A 146 -15.54 -22.70 -0.40
N ASP A 147 -14.72 -22.93 -1.42
CA ASP A 147 -13.40 -23.54 -1.24
C ASP A 147 -12.39 -22.52 -0.73
N GLU A 148 -12.48 -21.25 -1.13
CA GLU A 148 -11.67 -20.19 -0.59
C GLU A 148 -11.95 -19.97 0.90
N ILE A 149 -13.24 -19.95 1.31
CA ILE A 149 -13.64 -19.88 2.73
C ILE A 149 -13.04 -21.03 3.53
N LYS A 150 -13.13 -22.28 3.05
CA LYS A 150 -12.56 -23.45 3.74
C LYS A 150 -11.05 -23.34 3.95
N ARG A 151 -10.33 -22.66 3.04
CA ARG A 151 -8.89 -22.42 3.15
C ARG A 151 -8.55 -21.35 4.18
N VAL A 152 -9.21 -20.18 4.08
CA VAL A 152 -8.79 -18.99 4.84
C VAL A 152 -9.35 -18.96 6.27
N VAL A 153 -10.61 -19.33 6.48
CA VAL A 153 -11.30 -19.18 7.77
C VAL A 153 -10.58 -19.94 8.90
N PRO A 154 -10.21 -21.24 8.77
CA PRO A 154 -9.52 -21.95 9.84
C PRO A 154 -8.15 -21.39 10.19
N VAL A 155 -7.47 -20.73 9.24
CA VAL A 155 -6.18 -20.05 9.46
C VAL A 155 -6.40 -18.72 10.18
N ILE A 156 -7.37 -17.93 9.73
CA ILE A 156 -7.72 -16.64 10.34
C ILE A 156 -8.10 -16.82 11.81
N GLU A 157 -8.99 -17.77 12.14
CA GLU A 157 -9.40 -18.07 13.52
C GLU A 157 -8.21 -18.37 14.44
N ARG A 158 -7.24 -19.16 13.95
CA ARG A 158 -6.04 -19.51 14.71
C ARG A 158 -5.11 -18.31 14.92
N LEU A 159 -4.91 -17.51 13.89
CA LEU A 159 -4.11 -16.29 13.97
C LEU A 159 -4.73 -15.28 14.94
N VAL A 160 -6.03 -15.03 14.84
CA VAL A 160 -6.77 -14.13 15.73
C VAL A 160 -6.70 -14.64 17.17
N LYS A 161 -6.88 -15.95 17.40
CA LYS A 161 -6.77 -16.55 18.72
C LYS A 161 -5.38 -16.41 19.33
N SER A 162 -4.32 -16.35 18.51
CA SER A 162 -2.94 -16.07 18.96
C SER A 162 -2.69 -14.59 19.24
N GLY A 163 -3.67 -13.70 19.02
CA GLY A 163 -3.54 -12.26 19.13
C GLY A 163 -2.88 -11.60 17.92
N THR A 164 -2.74 -12.30 16.79
CA THR A 164 -2.20 -11.74 15.54
C THR A 164 -3.28 -10.94 14.82
N LEU A 165 -2.94 -9.72 14.36
CA LEU A 165 -3.82 -8.92 13.54
C LEU A 165 -3.85 -9.48 12.10
N VAL A 166 -5.05 -9.63 11.53
CA VAL A 166 -5.24 -10.28 10.24
C VAL A 166 -5.98 -9.36 9.27
N SER A 167 -5.49 -9.26 8.02
CA SER A 167 -6.26 -8.85 6.87
C SER A 167 -6.62 -10.06 5.99
N THR A 168 -7.71 -9.97 5.26
CA THR A 168 -8.11 -10.99 4.29
C THR A 168 -7.93 -10.46 2.88
N ASP A 169 -7.10 -11.16 2.06
CA ASP A 169 -6.88 -10.85 0.63
C ASP A 169 -7.90 -11.63 -0.20
N THR A 170 -8.99 -10.95 -0.55
CA THR A 170 -10.06 -11.52 -1.37
C THR A 170 -10.87 -10.43 -2.07
N ARG A 171 -11.45 -10.78 -3.22
CA ARG A 171 -12.38 -9.93 -3.99
C ARG A 171 -13.84 -10.41 -3.93
N LYS A 172 -14.13 -11.47 -3.17
CA LYS A 172 -15.45 -12.10 -3.10
C LYS A 172 -16.15 -11.73 -1.78
N ALA A 173 -17.34 -11.19 -1.87
CA ALA A 173 -18.13 -10.73 -0.74
C ALA A 173 -18.40 -11.84 0.29
N ALA A 174 -18.71 -13.06 -0.15
CA ALA A 174 -18.95 -14.18 0.77
C ALA A 174 -17.69 -14.55 1.57
N VAL A 175 -16.50 -14.46 0.95
CA VAL A 175 -15.23 -14.71 1.65
C VAL A 175 -14.90 -13.57 2.62
N MET A 176 -15.14 -12.31 2.22
CA MET A 176 -15.01 -11.14 3.13
C MET A 176 -15.86 -11.32 4.38
N GLU A 177 -17.14 -11.66 4.20
CA GLU A 177 -18.09 -11.85 5.30
C GLU A 177 -17.64 -12.97 6.26
N ALA A 178 -17.25 -14.14 5.71
CA ALA A 178 -16.77 -15.26 6.51
C ALA A 178 -15.45 -14.94 7.24
N ALA A 179 -14.51 -14.26 6.57
CA ALA A 179 -13.22 -13.87 7.15
C ALA A 179 -13.40 -12.84 8.28
N LEU A 180 -14.26 -11.85 8.10
CA LEU A 180 -14.59 -10.86 9.13
C LEU A 180 -15.28 -11.51 10.34
N ALA A 181 -16.19 -12.47 10.12
CA ALA A 181 -16.81 -13.25 11.18
C ALA A 181 -15.79 -14.13 11.95
N ALA A 182 -14.72 -14.59 11.27
CA ALA A 182 -13.60 -15.32 11.87
C ALA A 182 -12.61 -14.41 12.63
N GLY A 183 -12.80 -13.09 12.56
CA GLY A 183 -12.02 -12.08 13.29
C GLY A 183 -10.97 -11.35 12.45
N ALA A 184 -10.96 -11.49 11.12
CA ALA A 184 -10.16 -10.59 10.28
C ALA A 184 -10.60 -9.13 10.52
N ALA A 185 -9.64 -8.22 10.61
CA ALA A 185 -9.88 -6.84 10.97
C ALA A 185 -9.87 -5.88 9.76
N ILE A 186 -9.28 -6.29 8.63
CA ILE A 186 -9.08 -5.49 7.42
C ILE A 186 -9.46 -6.34 6.21
N VAL A 187 -10.11 -5.72 5.22
CA VAL A 187 -10.32 -6.31 3.89
C VAL A 187 -9.28 -5.76 2.94
N ASN A 188 -8.54 -6.64 2.26
CA ASN A 188 -7.62 -6.28 1.17
C ASN A 188 -8.22 -6.79 -0.14
N ASP A 189 -8.68 -5.87 -1.02
CA ASP A 189 -9.34 -6.25 -2.27
C ASP A 189 -8.61 -5.69 -3.49
N VAL A 190 -8.01 -6.61 -4.26
CA VAL A 190 -7.30 -6.30 -5.51
C VAL A 190 -8.22 -5.75 -6.62
N SER A 191 -9.54 -5.82 -6.43
CA SER A 191 -10.54 -5.24 -7.32
C SER A 191 -11.11 -3.90 -6.83
N ALA A 192 -10.67 -3.43 -5.65
CA ALA A 192 -11.20 -2.24 -5.01
C ALA A 192 -12.74 -2.26 -4.87
N LEU A 193 -13.30 -3.39 -4.47
CA LEU A 193 -14.74 -3.63 -4.30
C LEU A 193 -15.57 -3.54 -5.60
N TYR A 194 -14.94 -3.85 -6.75
CA TYR A 194 -15.65 -3.88 -8.04
C TYR A 194 -16.02 -5.28 -8.51
N TRP A 195 -15.37 -6.33 -8.03
CA TRP A 195 -15.57 -7.69 -8.51
C TRP A 195 -16.94 -8.25 -8.11
N ASP A 196 -17.30 -8.11 -6.84
CA ASP A 196 -18.59 -8.57 -6.29
C ASP A 196 -19.40 -7.34 -5.85
N ASP A 197 -20.60 -7.18 -6.40
CA ASP A 197 -21.44 -6.00 -6.15
C ASP A 197 -21.86 -5.86 -4.68
N ARG A 198 -21.80 -6.94 -3.87
CA ARG A 198 -22.07 -6.92 -2.43
C ARG A 198 -20.88 -6.49 -1.57
N SER A 199 -19.66 -6.47 -2.11
CA SER A 199 -18.43 -6.21 -1.35
C SER A 199 -18.47 -4.87 -0.60
N THR A 200 -18.97 -3.82 -1.26
CA THR A 200 -19.08 -2.48 -0.64
C THR A 200 -20.04 -2.50 0.54
N GLU A 201 -21.21 -3.15 0.42
CA GLU A 201 -22.18 -3.28 1.51
C GLU A 201 -21.60 -4.01 2.73
N ILE A 202 -20.85 -5.09 2.50
CA ILE A 202 -20.21 -5.86 3.58
C ILE A 202 -19.18 -5.02 4.32
N VAL A 203 -18.30 -4.29 3.62
CA VAL A 203 -17.31 -3.41 4.24
C VAL A 203 -17.97 -2.29 5.04
N VAL A 204 -19.01 -1.66 4.51
CA VAL A 204 -19.78 -0.61 5.21
C VAL A 204 -20.44 -1.17 6.47
N ARG A 205 -21.14 -2.30 6.37
CA ARG A 205 -21.83 -2.94 7.50
C ARG A 205 -20.87 -3.37 8.60
N ALA A 206 -19.72 -3.91 8.21
CA ALA A 206 -18.66 -4.30 9.15
C ALA A 206 -17.93 -3.10 9.76
N GLY A 207 -17.96 -1.95 9.10
CA GLY A 207 -17.20 -0.76 9.50
C GLY A 207 -15.69 -1.01 9.58
N CYS A 208 -15.17 -1.98 8.85
CA CYS A 208 -13.75 -2.34 8.86
C CYS A 208 -12.94 -1.48 7.88
N PRO A 209 -11.62 -1.33 8.10
CA PRO A 209 -10.73 -0.76 7.09
C PRO A 209 -10.68 -1.60 5.83
N VAL A 210 -10.41 -0.93 4.69
CA VAL A 210 -10.31 -1.58 3.38
C VAL A 210 -9.12 -1.06 2.58
N VAL A 211 -8.42 -1.97 1.92
CA VAL A 211 -7.40 -1.64 0.92
C VAL A 211 -8.07 -1.64 -0.45
N LEU A 212 -7.97 -0.51 -1.15
CA LEU A 212 -8.44 -0.33 -2.52
C LEU A 212 -7.24 -0.36 -3.46
N MET A 213 -7.09 -1.45 -4.21
CA MET A 213 -5.99 -1.56 -5.17
C MET A 213 -6.45 -1.17 -6.58
N HIS A 214 -5.59 -0.40 -7.27
CA HIS A 214 -5.80 -0.12 -8.69
C HIS A 214 -5.50 -1.35 -9.56
N SER A 215 -6.49 -1.75 -10.36
CA SER A 215 -6.34 -2.66 -11.50
C SER A 215 -7.07 -2.11 -12.72
N PRO A 216 -6.60 -2.36 -13.98
CA PRO A 216 -7.15 -1.69 -15.16
C PRO A 216 -8.62 -1.99 -15.43
N ASP A 217 -9.01 -3.22 -15.26
CA ASP A 217 -10.41 -3.67 -15.42
C ASP A 217 -10.76 -4.67 -14.30
N PRO A 218 -11.10 -4.16 -13.09
CA PRO A 218 -11.31 -5.02 -11.94
C PRO A 218 -12.48 -6.01 -12.11
N LYS A 219 -13.46 -5.73 -12.97
CA LYS A 219 -14.58 -6.64 -13.26
C LYS A 219 -14.20 -7.79 -14.18
N LYS A 220 -13.23 -7.58 -15.08
CA LYS A 220 -12.70 -8.63 -15.98
C LYS A 220 -11.48 -9.35 -15.42
N GLY A 221 -10.96 -8.85 -14.30
CA GLY A 221 -9.79 -9.39 -13.62
C GLY A 221 -8.66 -8.38 -13.52
N PRO A 222 -7.68 -8.64 -12.63
CA PRO A 222 -6.70 -7.64 -12.26
C PRO A 222 -5.58 -7.40 -13.30
N HIS A 223 -5.59 -8.11 -14.43
CA HIS A 223 -4.53 -8.08 -15.46
C HIS A 223 -5.00 -7.62 -16.84
N GLY A 224 -6.26 -7.17 -16.99
CA GLY A 224 -6.78 -6.62 -18.24
C GLY A 224 -6.29 -5.20 -18.51
N GLY A 225 -6.73 -4.61 -19.64
CA GLY A 225 -6.52 -3.20 -19.98
C GLY A 225 -5.71 -2.98 -21.25
N ASP A 226 -5.87 -1.79 -21.86
CA ASP A 226 -5.29 -1.41 -23.14
C ASP A 226 -3.97 -0.62 -23.03
N GLY A 227 -3.38 -0.57 -21.83
CA GLY A 227 -2.20 0.24 -21.51
C GLY A 227 -2.56 1.65 -21.00
N TYR A 228 -1.53 2.48 -20.78
CA TYR A 228 -1.65 3.81 -20.19
C TYR A 228 -0.98 4.85 -21.07
N GLY A 229 -1.55 6.06 -21.11
CA GLY A 229 -0.88 7.24 -21.65
C GLY A 229 0.07 7.87 -20.63
N ASP A 230 -0.43 8.16 -19.42
CA ASP A 230 0.38 8.56 -18.25
C ASP A 230 -0.12 7.72 -17.05
N VAL A 231 0.52 6.57 -16.83
CA VAL A 231 0.11 5.61 -15.81
C VAL A 231 0.01 6.22 -14.41
N LEU A 232 0.88 7.18 -14.09
CA LEU A 232 0.91 7.81 -12.77
C LEU A 232 -0.33 8.67 -12.52
N ILE A 233 -0.70 9.49 -13.49
CA ILE A 233 -1.89 10.33 -13.42
C ILE A 233 -3.17 9.50 -13.50
N GLU A 234 -3.21 8.51 -14.38
CA GLU A 234 -4.39 7.66 -14.58
C GLU A 234 -4.69 6.82 -13.35
N VAL A 235 -3.66 6.23 -12.72
CA VAL A 235 -3.81 5.48 -11.45
C VAL A 235 -4.28 6.40 -10.32
N PHE A 236 -3.72 7.61 -10.21
CA PHE A 236 -4.16 8.59 -9.23
C PHE A 236 -5.63 8.96 -9.42
N ASP A 237 -6.02 9.36 -10.64
CA ASP A 237 -7.38 9.79 -10.96
C ASP A 237 -8.41 8.67 -10.77
N TRP A 238 -8.04 7.43 -11.11
CA TRP A 238 -8.87 6.27 -10.88
C TRP A 238 -9.09 5.99 -9.39
N LEU A 239 -8.02 6.01 -8.59
CA LEU A 239 -8.12 5.83 -7.13
C LEU A 239 -8.91 6.97 -6.48
N GLU A 240 -8.69 8.23 -6.89
CA GLU A 240 -9.45 9.39 -6.42
C GLU A 240 -10.96 9.20 -6.66
N ALA A 241 -11.34 8.78 -7.86
CA ALA A 241 -12.72 8.49 -8.21
C ALA A 241 -13.30 7.31 -7.41
N ARG A 242 -12.49 6.25 -7.21
CA ARG A 242 -12.94 5.08 -6.44
C ARG A 242 -13.13 5.39 -4.97
N ILE A 243 -12.22 6.13 -4.35
CA ILE A 243 -12.37 6.63 -2.98
C ILE A 243 -13.68 7.40 -2.84
N ALA A 244 -13.92 8.37 -3.74
CA ALA A 244 -15.16 9.15 -3.71
C ALA A 244 -16.42 8.27 -3.80
N ALA A 245 -16.40 7.25 -4.67
CA ALA A 245 -17.54 6.34 -4.84
C ALA A 245 -17.80 5.48 -3.60
N VAL A 246 -16.76 4.90 -2.97
CA VAL A 246 -16.94 4.05 -1.78
C VAL A 246 -17.31 4.87 -0.54
N VAL A 247 -16.79 6.10 -0.41
CA VAL A 247 -17.18 7.04 0.65
C VAL A 247 -18.64 7.45 0.49
N ALA A 248 -19.09 7.74 -0.74
CA ALA A 248 -20.51 8.04 -1.01
C ALA A 248 -21.42 6.85 -0.68
N ALA A 249 -20.91 5.61 -0.76
CA ALA A 249 -21.64 4.40 -0.35
C ALA A 249 -21.60 4.14 1.16
N GLY A 250 -20.85 4.94 1.96
CA GLY A 250 -20.83 4.87 3.43
C GLY A 250 -19.53 4.32 4.04
N VAL A 251 -18.49 4.07 3.25
CA VAL A 251 -17.17 3.71 3.80
C VAL A 251 -16.55 4.95 4.47
N ASP A 252 -16.08 4.78 5.71
CA ASP A 252 -15.37 5.83 6.44
C ASP A 252 -14.05 6.17 5.73
N PRO A 253 -13.82 7.42 5.27
CA PRO A 253 -12.59 7.82 4.58
C PRO A 253 -11.33 7.59 5.42
N ALA A 254 -11.42 7.65 6.76
CA ALA A 254 -10.30 7.38 7.66
C ALA A 254 -9.86 5.90 7.68
N LYS A 255 -10.67 5.00 7.12
CA LYS A 255 -10.44 3.55 7.05
C LYS A 255 -10.02 3.04 5.69
N ILE A 256 -9.75 3.94 4.75
CA ILE A 256 -9.32 3.58 3.40
C ILE A 256 -7.79 3.59 3.30
N ILE A 257 -7.22 2.50 2.80
CA ILE A 257 -5.82 2.36 2.40
C ILE A 257 -5.81 2.20 0.88
N VAL A 258 -4.83 2.76 0.18
CA VAL A 258 -4.72 2.64 -1.28
C VAL A 258 -3.47 1.86 -1.69
N ASP A 259 -3.58 1.08 -2.78
CA ASP A 259 -2.45 0.36 -3.40
C ASP A 259 -2.41 0.68 -4.91
N PRO A 260 -1.27 1.15 -5.46
CA PRO A 260 -1.13 1.43 -6.89
C PRO A 260 -1.22 0.19 -7.79
N GLY A 261 -1.22 -1.02 -7.23
CA GLY A 261 -1.35 -2.26 -7.99
C GLY A 261 -0.13 -2.56 -8.87
N ILE A 262 1.09 -2.49 -8.31
CA ILE A 262 2.32 -2.88 -9.01
C ILE A 262 2.20 -4.31 -9.55
N GLY A 263 2.46 -4.51 -10.84
CA GLY A 263 2.41 -5.83 -11.50
C GLY A 263 1.02 -6.30 -11.91
N PHE A 264 -0.03 -5.49 -11.72
CA PHE A 264 -1.38 -5.80 -12.14
C PHE A 264 -1.76 -5.02 -13.40
N GLY A 265 -1.80 -5.69 -14.55
CA GLY A 265 -2.16 -5.13 -15.85
C GLY A 265 -1.29 -3.94 -16.28
N LYS A 266 -0.04 -3.94 -15.90
CA LYS A 266 0.93 -2.87 -16.14
C LYS A 266 2.20 -3.44 -16.77
N SER A 267 2.73 -2.76 -17.78
CA SER A 267 4.01 -3.09 -18.38
C SER A 267 5.17 -2.89 -17.39
N LEU A 268 6.38 -3.34 -17.74
CA LEU A 268 7.57 -3.05 -16.93
C LEU A 268 7.78 -1.54 -16.79
N GLN A 269 7.62 -0.79 -17.88
CA GLN A 269 7.79 0.68 -17.89
C GLN A 269 6.76 1.37 -16.99
N ASP A 270 5.48 0.95 -17.03
CA ASP A 270 4.43 1.49 -16.17
C ASP A 270 4.73 1.25 -14.70
N ASN A 271 5.19 0.03 -14.35
CA ASN A 271 5.55 -0.27 -12.96
C ASN A 271 6.72 0.58 -12.47
N LEU A 272 7.75 0.79 -13.31
CA LEU A 272 8.88 1.65 -12.97
C LEU A 272 8.47 3.13 -12.84
N ALA A 273 7.60 3.62 -13.72
CA ALA A 273 7.05 4.96 -13.64
C ALA A 273 6.25 5.18 -12.34
N LEU A 274 5.39 4.24 -11.97
CA LEU A 274 4.64 4.28 -10.71
C LEU A 274 5.54 4.27 -9.49
N LEU A 275 6.54 3.38 -9.44
CA LEU A 275 7.50 3.31 -8.33
C LEU A 275 8.32 4.60 -8.18
N ASN A 276 8.68 5.24 -9.29
CA ASN A 276 9.38 6.52 -9.27
C ASN A 276 8.47 7.70 -8.91
N GLY A 277 7.17 7.58 -9.15
CA GLY A 277 6.17 8.61 -8.90
C GLY A 277 5.29 8.37 -7.67
N LEU A 278 5.58 7.39 -6.80
CA LEU A 278 4.74 7.00 -5.65
C LEU A 278 4.29 8.17 -4.79
N THR A 279 5.13 9.20 -4.66
CA THR A 279 4.85 10.38 -3.83
C THR A 279 3.62 11.17 -4.29
N LEU A 280 3.19 11.03 -5.56
CA LEU A 280 1.95 11.62 -6.06
C LEU A 280 0.72 11.12 -5.29
N LEU A 281 0.71 9.82 -4.93
CA LEU A 281 -0.44 9.16 -4.30
C LEU A 281 -0.77 9.72 -2.91
N HIS A 282 0.17 10.43 -2.26
CA HIS A 282 -0.12 11.11 -0.99
C HIS A 282 -1.21 12.18 -1.13
N GLY A 283 -1.42 12.72 -2.33
CA GLY A 283 -2.52 13.63 -2.63
C GLY A 283 -3.92 13.02 -2.47
N LEU A 284 -4.04 11.69 -2.38
CA LEU A 284 -5.29 10.99 -2.08
C LEU A 284 -5.69 11.09 -0.59
N GLY A 285 -4.76 11.47 0.31
CA GLY A 285 -5.02 11.61 1.74
C GLY A 285 -5.05 10.29 2.53
N CYS A 286 -4.98 9.15 1.86
CA CYS A 286 -5.01 7.81 2.45
C CYS A 286 -3.60 7.27 2.76
N PRO A 287 -3.44 6.33 3.72
CA PRO A 287 -2.25 5.50 3.79
C PRO A 287 -2.03 4.74 2.49
N ILE A 288 -0.78 4.56 2.10
CA ILE A 288 -0.40 3.83 0.89
C ILE A 288 0.16 2.46 1.28
N MET A 289 -0.38 1.40 0.68
CA MET A 289 0.21 0.06 0.71
C MET A 289 1.00 -0.18 -0.57
N LEU A 290 2.15 -0.84 -0.46
CA LEU A 290 2.97 -1.25 -1.59
C LEU A 290 3.24 -2.76 -1.55
N GLY A 291 2.69 -3.48 -2.53
CA GLY A 291 2.92 -4.90 -2.76
C GLY A 291 3.83 -5.13 -3.97
N ALA A 292 5.16 -5.05 -3.79
CA ALA A 292 6.14 -5.25 -4.87
C ALA A 292 7.05 -6.47 -4.68
N SER A 293 6.90 -7.19 -3.54
CA SER A 293 7.75 -8.32 -3.16
C SER A 293 7.68 -9.49 -4.15
N ARG A 294 8.83 -9.98 -4.57
CA ARG A 294 9.05 -11.12 -5.47
C ARG A 294 8.38 -11.01 -6.85
N LYS A 295 7.90 -9.82 -7.25
CA LYS A 295 7.16 -9.63 -8.50
C LYS A 295 8.05 -9.84 -9.73
N ARG A 296 7.40 -10.18 -10.87
CA ARG A 296 8.06 -10.52 -12.13
C ARG A 296 9.03 -9.42 -12.61
N MET A 297 8.71 -8.14 -12.36
CA MET A 297 9.58 -7.03 -12.74
C MET A 297 11.00 -7.14 -12.15
N ILE A 298 11.14 -7.72 -10.95
CA ILE A 298 12.47 -7.95 -10.33
C ILE A 298 13.25 -8.94 -11.17
N GLY A 299 12.62 -10.07 -11.57
CA GLY A 299 13.26 -11.04 -12.48
C GLY A 299 13.68 -10.40 -13.80
N ALA A 300 12.77 -9.65 -14.44
CA ALA A 300 13.04 -8.99 -15.72
C ALA A 300 14.19 -7.97 -15.65
N LEU A 301 14.45 -7.35 -14.49
CA LEU A 301 15.57 -6.44 -14.26
C LEU A 301 16.86 -7.15 -13.79
N SER A 302 16.77 -8.43 -13.44
CA SER A 302 17.85 -9.21 -12.80
C SER A 302 18.10 -10.52 -13.53
N ASN A 303 18.35 -10.45 -14.83
CA ASN A 303 18.67 -11.62 -15.69
C ASN A 303 17.65 -12.77 -15.54
N GLU A 304 16.35 -12.45 -15.55
CA GLU A 304 15.22 -13.38 -15.39
C GLU A 304 15.31 -14.22 -14.09
N ALA A 305 15.78 -13.60 -13.00
CA ALA A 305 15.91 -14.26 -11.70
C ALA A 305 14.62 -14.99 -11.30
N PRO A 306 14.69 -16.27 -10.89
CA PRO A 306 13.55 -17.02 -10.40
C PRO A 306 12.99 -16.43 -9.11
N VAL A 307 11.77 -16.82 -8.73
CA VAL A 307 11.01 -16.17 -7.62
C VAL A 307 11.75 -16.21 -6.28
N ASP A 308 12.42 -17.30 -6.00
CA ASP A 308 13.20 -17.55 -4.78
C ASP A 308 14.52 -16.74 -4.72
N ALA A 309 15.03 -16.28 -5.88
CA ALA A 309 16.23 -15.45 -5.97
C ALA A 309 15.95 -13.93 -6.03
N ARG A 310 14.71 -13.48 -5.68
CA ARG A 310 14.29 -12.07 -5.80
C ARG A 310 14.34 -11.29 -4.48
N LEU A 311 14.96 -11.79 -3.44
CA LEU A 311 15.04 -11.13 -2.14
C LEU A 311 15.67 -9.72 -2.25
N GLY A 312 16.86 -9.60 -2.82
CA GLY A 312 17.57 -8.33 -2.94
C GLY A 312 16.74 -7.27 -3.68
N GLY A 313 16.08 -7.65 -4.79
CA GLY A 313 15.17 -6.76 -5.53
C GLY A 313 13.92 -6.42 -4.73
N SER A 314 13.38 -7.35 -3.94
CA SER A 314 12.23 -7.09 -3.06
C SER A 314 12.56 -6.05 -1.99
N ILE A 315 13.74 -6.15 -1.35
CA ILE A 315 14.23 -5.17 -0.38
C ILE A 315 14.47 -3.80 -1.04
N ALA A 316 15.09 -3.76 -2.22
CA ALA A 316 15.31 -2.52 -2.97
C ALA A 316 14.00 -1.78 -3.25
N LEU A 317 12.95 -2.49 -3.68
CA LEU A 317 11.62 -1.91 -3.92
C LEU A 317 10.91 -1.51 -2.63
N ALA A 318 11.07 -2.26 -1.55
CA ALA A 318 10.55 -1.89 -0.23
C ALA A 318 11.20 -0.57 0.25
N MET A 319 12.53 -0.44 0.16
CA MET A 319 13.26 0.78 0.52
C MET A 319 12.85 1.96 -0.36
N LYS A 320 12.67 1.77 -1.67
CA LYS A 320 12.12 2.80 -2.56
C LYS A 320 10.73 3.28 -2.11
N GLY A 321 9.87 2.36 -1.67
CA GLY A 321 8.57 2.71 -1.09
C GLY A 321 8.70 3.52 0.20
N ILE A 322 9.57 3.11 1.11
CA ILE A 322 9.82 3.79 2.39
C ILE A 322 10.32 5.23 2.16
N GLU A 323 11.28 5.42 1.27
CA GLU A 323 11.80 6.74 0.90
C GLU A 323 10.73 7.64 0.27
N ALA A 324 9.77 7.03 -0.43
CA ALA A 324 8.59 7.72 -0.96
C ALA A 324 7.48 7.93 0.09
N GLY A 325 7.68 7.55 1.36
CA GLY A 325 6.73 7.74 2.45
C GLY A 325 5.57 6.73 2.49
N VAL A 326 5.70 5.56 1.87
CA VAL A 326 4.71 4.48 1.95
C VAL A 326 4.57 3.99 3.39
N GLN A 327 3.33 3.80 3.85
CA GLN A 327 3.02 3.43 5.22
C GLN A 327 2.94 1.93 5.47
N LEU A 328 2.59 1.12 4.45
CA LEU A 328 2.41 -0.32 4.61
C LEU A 328 3.10 -1.08 3.48
N LEU A 329 4.04 -1.94 3.82
CA LEU A 329 4.76 -2.81 2.88
C LEU A 329 4.20 -4.23 2.96
N ARG A 330 3.62 -4.72 1.86
CA ARG A 330 3.08 -6.08 1.75
C ARG A 330 4.15 -7.00 1.15
N VAL A 331 4.72 -7.89 1.97
CA VAL A 331 5.93 -8.65 1.63
C VAL A 331 5.87 -10.12 2.03
N HIS A 332 6.68 -10.96 1.33
CA HIS A 332 6.92 -12.35 1.72
C HIS A 332 8.05 -12.45 2.76
N ASP A 333 9.10 -11.63 2.61
CA ASP A 333 10.36 -11.69 3.36
C ASP A 333 10.31 -10.69 4.53
N VAL A 334 9.53 -11.04 5.58
CA VAL A 334 9.21 -10.13 6.69
C VAL A 334 10.46 -9.75 7.49
N ALA A 335 11.27 -10.72 7.92
CA ALA A 335 12.41 -10.47 8.78
C ALA A 335 13.43 -9.52 8.14
N GLU A 336 13.75 -9.76 6.88
CA GLU A 336 14.70 -8.99 6.08
C GLU A 336 14.17 -7.57 5.81
N THR A 337 12.86 -7.44 5.53
CA THR A 337 12.22 -6.14 5.33
C THR A 337 12.20 -5.33 6.63
N VAL A 338 11.85 -5.95 7.76
CA VAL A 338 11.86 -5.31 9.08
C VAL A 338 13.28 -4.87 9.47
N GLN A 339 14.30 -5.70 9.19
CA GLN A 339 15.70 -5.33 9.40
C GLN A 339 16.08 -4.09 8.59
N ALA A 340 15.73 -4.05 7.29
CA ALA A 340 15.99 -2.91 6.41
C ALA A 340 15.31 -1.63 6.92
N ILE A 341 14.05 -1.72 7.38
CA ILE A 341 13.32 -0.59 7.99
C ILE A 341 14.06 -0.06 9.24
N ARG A 342 14.52 -0.96 10.12
CA ARG A 342 15.24 -0.56 11.35
C ARG A 342 16.54 0.17 11.04
N VAL A 343 17.30 -0.30 10.05
CA VAL A 343 18.54 0.37 9.60
C VAL A 343 18.21 1.74 9.01
N TRP A 344 17.23 1.83 8.11
CA TRP A 344 16.80 3.09 7.52
C TRP A 344 16.35 4.09 8.58
N ARG A 345 15.58 3.63 9.57
CA ARG A 345 15.13 4.48 10.68
C ARG A 345 16.32 5.02 11.48
N GLY A 346 17.28 4.18 11.83
CA GLY A 346 18.49 4.60 12.54
C GLY A 346 19.27 5.70 11.79
N LEU A 347 19.34 5.60 10.45
CA LEU A 347 19.95 6.65 9.61
C LEU A 347 19.17 7.96 9.66
N LYS A 348 17.82 7.91 9.63
CA LYS A 348 16.97 9.10 9.72
C LYS A 348 17.04 9.75 11.09
N ASP A 349 16.99 8.98 12.18
CA ASP A 349 17.11 9.48 13.55
C ASP A 349 18.46 10.16 13.75
N ALA A 350 19.55 9.58 13.25
CA ALA A 350 20.89 10.17 13.31
C ALA A 350 20.99 11.50 12.55
N ALA A 351 20.39 11.60 11.36
CA ALA A 351 20.40 12.84 10.57
C ALA A 351 19.66 13.98 11.28
N LEU A 352 18.59 13.68 12.02
CA LEU A 352 17.86 14.67 12.83
C LEU A 352 18.68 15.10 14.05
N THR A 353 19.36 14.19 14.74
CA THR A 353 20.12 14.47 15.99
C THR A 353 21.40 15.25 15.71
N LEU A 354 22.18 14.84 14.70
CA LEU A 354 23.45 15.51 14.33
C LEU A 354 23.26 16.98 13.90
N SER A 355 22.09 17.35 13.40
CA SER A 355 21.78 18.73 13.03
C SER A 355 21.57 19.64 14.23
N PHE A 356 21.10 19.11 15.37
CA PHE A 356 20.94 19.86 16.61
C PHE A 356 22.29 20.25 17.23
N GLU A 357 23.29 19.37 17.24
CA GLU A 357 24.61 19.63 17.78
C GLU A 357 25.39 20.67 16.96
N ARG A 358 25.19 20.70 15.62
CA ARG A 358 25.84 21.71 14.74
C ARG A 358 25.20 23.10 14.82
N ALA A 359 23.93 23.21 15.18
CA ALA A 359 23.25 24.48 15.33
C ALA A 359 23.62 25.20 16.67
N SER A 360 24.30 24.51 17.58
CA SER A 360 24.71 25.01 18.89
C SER A 360 26.18 25.51 18.92
N LEU A 361 26.89 25.44 17.79
CA LEU A 361 28.26 25.95 17.61
C LEU A 361 28.30 27.23 16.77
#